data_053ec8df0838944aa3fe1cc305eff84e
#
_entry.id   053ec8df0838944aa3fe1cc305eff84e
#
_cell.length_a   1.000
_cell.length_b   1.000
_cell.length_c   1.000
_cell.angle_alpha   90.00
_cell.angle_beta   90.00
_cell.angle_gamma   90.00
#
_symmetry.space_group_name_H-M   'P 1'
#
loop_
_entity.id
_entity.type
_entity.pdbx_description
1 polymer ?
#
loop_
_entity_poly.entity_id
_entity_poly.type
_entity_poly.pdbx_seq_one_letter_code
_entity_poly.pdbx_strand_id
1 'polypeptide(L)'
;IRDPLSGRAYVYQAMRVTGAGDPLVPVSETLPGKLPQRKLVTTAAAGYSSYGNQIGLATGLVDELYHPGYVAKRMEIGAVVAAAPERNVVREAPVPGDLVILLGGRTGRDGCGGATGSSKAHGLHSLETCGAEVQKGNAPVERKLQRLFRRGDACRLIKRCSLRSMGALPLSLIHISEPT
;
A
#
# COMPACT_ATOMS: atom_id res chain seq x y z
N ILE A 1 0.76 5.08 -0.41
CA ILE A 1 2.19 5.48 -0.44
C ILE A 1 2.81 5.18 -1.80
N ARG A 2 2.51 4.04 -2.39
CA ARG A 2 3.08 3.62 -3.67
C ARG A 2 2.55 4.41 -4.87
N ASP A 3 1.28 4.76 -4.87
CA ASP A 3 0.65 5.46 -5.99
C ASP A 3 1.31 6.83 -6.27
N PRO A 4 1.62 7.67 -5.30
CA PRO A 4 2.37 8.90 -5.54
C PRO A 4 3.76 8.69 -6.14
N LEU A 5 4.41 7.57 -5.86
CA LEU A 5 5.72 7.26 -6.45
C LEU A 5 5.65 7.09 -7.97
N SER A 6 4.51 6.67 -8.53
CA SER A 6 4.33 6.62 -9.98
C SER A 6 4.44 7.99 -10.64
N GLY A 7 4.07 9.04 -9.92
CA GLY A 7 4.27 10.44 -10.31
C GLY A 7 5.60 11.03 -9.87
N ARG A 8 6.53 10.21 -9.35
CA ARG A 8 7.81 10.62 -8.75
C ARG A 8 7.64 11.55 -7.54
N ALA A 9 6.43 11.61 -7.02
CA ALA A 9 6.16 12.29 -5.77
C ALA A 9 6.52 11.37 -4.60
N TYR A 10 7.07 11.93 -3.56
CA TYR A 10 7.31 11.22 -2.32
C TYR A 10 6.35 11.69 -1.23
N VAL A 11 5.90 10.76 -0.45
CA VAL A 11 4.93 10.98 0.60
C VAL A 11 5.63 11.59 1.82
N TYR A 12 5.09 12.68 2.32
CA TYR A 12 5.56 13.35 3.54
C TYR A 12 4.78 12.90 4.76
N GLN A 13 3.50 12.67 4.58
CA GLN A 13 2.58 12.41 5.67
C GLN A 13 1.48 11.44 5.24
N ALA A 14 1.14 10.52 6.12
CA ALA A 14 -0.02 9.66 6.00
C ALA A 14 -1.09 10.04 7.02
N MET A 15 -2.32 9.71 6.69
CA MET A 15 -3.49 9.85 7.56
C MET A 15 -4.29 8.55 7.49
N ARG A 16 -4.96 8.22 8.58
CA ARG A 16 -5.79 7.03 8.67
C ARG A 16 -7.10 7.37 9.39
N VAL A 17 -8.20 7.00 8.77
CA VAL A 17 -9.52 7.00 9.40
C VAL A 17 -10.11 5.61 9.29
N THR A 18 -10.58 5.05 10.38
CA THR A 18 -11.08 3.67 10.43
C THR A 18 -12.42 3.60 11.13
N GLY A 19 -13.20 2.59 10.76
CA GLY A 19 -14.47 2.25 11.42
C GLY A 19 -14.43 0.81 11.93
N ALA A 20 -14.79 0.60 13.17
CA ALA A 20 -14.85 -0.70 13.82
C ALA A 20 -16.12 -0.82 14.70
N GLY A 21 -16.45 -2.05 15.10
CA GLY A 21 -17.37 -2.25 16.21
C GLY A 21 -16.70 -1.88 17.54
N ASP A 22 -17.49 -1.76 18.60
CA ASP A 22 -16.99 -1.42 19.92
C ASP A 22 -15.98 -2.47 20.40
N PRO A 23 -14.71 -2.09 20.67
CA PRO A 23 -13.69 -3.01 21.15
C PRO A 23 -13.93 -3.53 22.58
N LEU A 24 -14.85 -2.93 23.33
CA LEU A 24 -15.22 -3.35 24.69
C LEU A 24 -16.26 -4.47 24.72
N VAL A 25 -16.85 -4.80 23.57
CA VAL A 25 -17.80 -5.93 23.48
C VAL A 25 -17.11 -7.23 23.92
N PRO A 26 -17.76 -8.01 24.82
CA PRO A 26 -17.21 -9.28 25.29
C PRO A 26 -16.92 -10.27 24.16
N VAL A 27 -15.88 -11.08 24.32
CA VAL A 27 -15.52 -12.11 23.33
C VAL A 27 -16.68 -13.08 23.06
N SER A 28 -17.48 -13.37 24.07
CA SER A 28 -18.68 -14.24 23.97
C SER A 28 -19.74 -13.72 23.00
N GLU A 29 -19.75 -12.43 22.71
CA GLU A 29 -20.68 -11.78 21.79
C GLU A 29 -20.09 -11.64 20.37
N THR A 30 -18.93 -12.21 20.12
CA THR A 30 -18.32 -12.19 18.79
C THR A 30 -19.18 -12.93 17.79
N LEU A 31 -19.40 -12.32 16.61
CA LEU A 31 -20.13 -12.98 15.52
C LEU A 31 -19.44 -14.28 15.09
N PRO A 32 -20.20 -15.34 14.81
CA PRO A 32 -19.65 -16.62 14.35
C PRO A 32 -18.72 -16.42 13.14
N GLY A 33 -17.55 -17.04 13.19
CA GLY A 33 -16.55 -16.95 12.12
C GLY A 33 -15.83 -15.60 12.01
N LYS A 34 -16.00 -14.70 12.97
CA LYS A 34 -15.32 -13.40 13.01
C LYS A 34 -14.34 -13.31 14.17
N LEU A 35 -13.41 -12.39 14.07
CA LEU A 35 -12.50 -12.06 15.17
C LEU A 35 -13.19 -11.09 16.15
N PRO A 36 -12.85 -11.17 17.46
CA PRO A 36 -13.30 -10.18 18.44
C PRO A 36 -12.90 -8.76 18.03
N GLN A 37 -13.78 -7.78 18.28
CA GLN A 37 -13.55 -6.39 17.88
C GLN A 37 -12.25 -5.83 18.49
N ARG A 38 -11.97 -6.11 19.74
CA ARG A 38 -10.73 -5.72 20.40
C ARG A 38 -9.49 -6.25 19.65
N LYS A 39 -9.54 -7.50 19.19
CA LYS A 39 -8.44 -8.12 18.42
C LYS A 39 -8.24 -7.41 17.08
N LEU A 40 -9.34 -7.11 16.38
CA LEU A 40 -9.28 -6.39 15.09
C LEU A 40 -8.67 -5.01 15.26
N VAL A 41 -9.14 -4.24 16.22
CA VAL A 41 -8.69 -2.86 16.46
C VAL A 41 -7.21 -2.82 16.82
N THR A 42 -6.77 -3.60 17.80
CA THR A 42 -5.39 -3.59 18.26
C THR A 42 -4.42 -4.12 17.19
N THR A 43 -4.81 -5.16 16.46
CA THR A 43 -3.96 -5.74 15.42
C THR A 43 -3.83 -4.79 14.22
N ALA A 44 -4.92 -4.13 13.81
CA ALA A 44 -4.88 -3.17 12.73
C ALA A 44 -4.01 -1.95 13.07
N ALA A 45 -4.14 -1.43 14.28
CA ALA A 45 -3.30 -0.33 14.77
C ALA A 45 -1.81 -0.70 14.79
N ALA A 46 -1.49 -1.90 15.30
CA ALA A 46 -0.12 -2.40 15.33
C ALA A 46 0.47 -2.57 13.92
N GLY A 47 -0.31 -3.10 12.98
CA GLY A 47 0.11 -3.28 11.59
C GLY A 47 0.39 -1.95 10.90
N TYR A 48 -0.46 -0.97 11.09
CA TYR A 48 -0.30 0.36 10.51
C TYR A 48 0.94 1.09 11.06
N SER A 49 1.13 1.03 12.38
CA SER A 49 2.31 1.58 13.05
C SER A 49 3.60 0.92 12.57
N SER A 50 3.62 -0.40 12.49
CA SER A 50 4.77 -1.16 11.99
C SER A 50 5.14 -0.75 10.57
N TYR A 51 4.18 -0.64 9.67
CA TYR A 51 4.39 -0.24 8.29
C TYR A 51 4.96 1.19 8.19
N GLY A 52 4.34 2.15 8.88
CA GLY A 52 4.80 3.54 8.89
C GLY A 52 6.23 3.68 9.43
N ASN A 53 6.56 2.97 10.51
CA ASN A 53 7.90 2.98 11.09
C ASN A 53 8.95 2.40 10.13
N GLN A 54 8.66 1.32 9.45
CA GLN A 54 9.59 0.70 8.49
C GLN A 54 9.84 1.57 7.27
N ILE A 55 8.83 2.27 6.78
CA ILE A 55 8.95 3.23 5.68
C ILE A 55 9.58 4.54 6.17
N GLY A 56 9.46 4.86 7.44
CA GLY A 56 9.91 6.11 8.02
C GLY A 56 9.01 7.27 7.60
N LEU A 57 7.70 7.06 7.68
CA LEU A 57 6.66 7.99 7.30
C LEU A 57 5.82 8.37 8.52
N ALA A 58 5.70 9.66 8.79
CA ALA A 58 4.85 10.16 9.86
C ALA A 58 3.37 9.94 9.54
N THR A 59 2.60 9.49 10.53
CA THR A 59 1.14 9.46 10.46
C THR A 59 0.61 10.64 11.26
N GLY A 60 0.15 11.68 10.56
CA GLY A 60 -0.25 12.95 11.18
C GLY A 60 -1.67 12.95 11.74
N LEU A 61 -2.51 12.04 11.29
CA LEU A 61 -3.87 11.83 11.82
C LEU A 61 -4.14 10.34 11.89
N VAL A 62 -4.59 9.89 13.05
CA VAL A 62 -5.18 8.57 13.25
C VAL A 62 -6.49 8.77 13.98
N ASP A 63 -7.59 8.41 13.36
CA ASP A 63 -8.92 8.50 13.96
C ASP A 63 -9.66 7.18 13.77
N GLU A 64 -10.42 6.78 14.77
CA GLU A 64 -11.19 5.54 14.73
C GLU A 64 -12.58 5.77 15.28
N LEU A 65 -13.58 5.47 14.47
CA LEU A 65 -14.99 5.58 14.79
C LEU A 65 -15.57 4.20 15.14
N TYR A 66 -16.34 4.14 16.21
CA TYR A 66 -17.00 2.90 16.61
C TYR A 66 -18.49 2.97 16.28
N HIS A 67 -18.96 1.98 15.52
CA HIS A 67 -20.36 1.89 15.14
C HIS A 67 -20.75 0.42 14.88
N PRO A 68 -21.95 -0.01 15.30
CA PRO A 68 -22.40 -1.40 15.11
C PRO A 68 -22.37 -1.88 13.66
N GLY A 69 -22.56 -0.98 12.70
CA GLY A 69 -22.47 -1.30 11.26
C GLY A 69 -21.10 -1.82 10.79
N TYR A 70 -20.05 -1.65 11.59
CA TYR A 70 -18.69 -2.12 11.26
C TYR A 70 -18.31 -3.44 11.93
N VAL A 71 -19.21 -4.06 12.68
CA VAL A 71 -18.91 -5.30 13.40
C VAL A 71 -18.59 -6.45 12.45
N ALA A 72 -19.32 -6.58 11.35
CA ALA A 72 -19.11 -7.64 10.37
C ALA A 72 -17.92 -7.38 9.46
N LYS A 73 -17.65 -6.12 9.15
CA LYS A 73 -16.56 -5.70 8.28
C LYS A 73 -16.05 -4.31 8.67
N ARG A 74 -14.82 -4.27 9.09
CA ARG A 74 -14.10 -3.05 9.42
C ARG A 74 -13.93 -2.15 8.19
N MET A 75 -14.06 -0.85 8.36
CA MET A 75 -13.71 0.15 7.34
C MET A 75 -12.28 0.66 7.58
N GLU A 76 -11.54 0.81 6.52
CA GLU A 76 -10.23 1.47 6.56
C GLU A 76 -10.07 2.45 5.40
N ILE A 77 -9.76 3.70 5.74
CA ILE A 77 -9.46 4.76 4.80
C ILE A 77 -8.07 5.27 5.11
N GLY A 78 -7.22 5.31 4.09
CA GLY A 78 -5.91 5.93 4.16
C GLY A 78 -5.83 7.10 3.18
N ALA A 79 -5.19 8.17 3.61
CA ALA A 79 -4.84 9.28 2.75
C ALA A 79 -3.37 9.64 2.95
N VAL A 80 -2.75 10.17 1.92
CA VAL A 80 -1.35 10.59 1.96
C VAL A 80 -1.17 11.95 1.28
N VAL A 81 -0.25 12.74 1.80
CA VAL A 81 0.20 13.98 1.18
C VAL A 81 1.58 13.76 0.60
N ALA A 82 1.72 13.99 -0.69
CA ALA A 82 2.96 13.80 -1.41
C ALA A 82 3.28 15.01 -2.29
N ALA A 83 4.56 15.23 -2.53
CA ALA A 83 5.02 16.29 -3.42
C ALA A 83 6.32 15.88 -4.13
N ALA A 84 6.60 16.54 -5.25
CA ALA A 84 7.85 16.48 -5.96
C ALA A 84 8.20 17.87 -6.51
N PRO A 85 9.47 18.21 -6.69
CA PRO A 85 9.85 19.38 -7.47
C PRO A 85 9.32 19.24 -8.90
N GLU A 86 8.74 20.30 -9.46
CA GLU A 86 8.18 20.29 -10.82
C GLU A 86 9.17 19.79 -11.86
N ARG A 87 10.45 20.21 -11.75
CA ARG A 87 11.55 19.77 -12.63
C ARG A 87 11.81 18.26 -12.65
N ASN A 88 11.29 17.51 -11.66
CA ASN A 88 11.41 16.05 -11.59
C ASN A 88 10.19 15.34 -12.20
N VAL A 89 9.18 16.08 -12.62
CA VAL A 89 7.97 15.53 -13.23
C VAL A 89 8.20 15.37 -14.73
N VAL A 90 8.60 14.18 -15.13
CA VAL A 90 8.80 13.81 -16.54
C VAL A 90 7.67 12.88 -16.97
N ARG A 91 7.00 13.18 -18.09
CA ARG A 91 5.88 12.41 -18.63
C ARG A 91 6.04 12.18 -20.12
N GLU A 92 7.11 11.52 -20.47
CA GLU A 92 7.43 11.19 -21.86
C GLU A 92 6.91 9.80 -22.23
N ALA A 93 6.57 9.62 -23.49
CA ALA A 93 6.23 8.30 -24.01
C ALA A 93 7.52 7.50 -24.25
N PRO A 94 7.53 6.20 -23.96
CA PRO A 94 8.64 5.33 -24.30
C PRO A 94 8.81 5.23 -25.83
N VAL A 95 10.06 5.09 -26.25
CA VAL A 95 10.41 4.88 -27.65
C VAL A 95 11.25 3.62 -27.80
N PRO A 96 11.37 3.04 -29.02
CA PRO A 96 12.27 1.93 -29.27
C PRO A 96 13.71 2.26 -28.85
N GLY A 97 14.35 1.35 -28.13
CA GLY A 97 15.68 1.54 -27.54
C GLY A 97 15.66 1.91 -26.06
N ASP A 98 14.53 2.31 -25.51
CA ASP A 98 14.42 2.57 -24.07
C ASP A 98 14.53 1.27 -23.27
N LEU A 99 15.20 1.35 -22.11
CA LEU A 99 15.30 0.23 -21.19
C LEU A 99 14.07 0.13 -20.31
N VAL A 100 13.56 -1.08 -20.15
CA VAL A 100 12.46 -1.39 -19.20
C VAL A 100 13.06 -2.04 -17.96
N ILE A 101 12.96 -1.36 -16.82
CA ILE A 101 13.50 -1.85 -15.56
C ILE A 101 12.36 -2.20 -14.59
N LEU A 102 12.40 -3.40 -14.06
CA LEU A 102 11.51 -3.87 -13.00
C LEU A 102 12.22 -3.72 -11.66
N LEU A 103 11.68 -2.88 -10.79
CA LEU A 103 12.19 -2.69 -9.42
C LEU A 103 11.12 -3.10 -8.41
N GLY A 104 11.51 -3.89 -7.42
CA GLY A 104 10.59 -4.24 -6.35
C GLY A 104 10.98 -5.51 -5.62
N GLY A 105 10.08 -5.98 -4.77
CA GLY A 105 10.17 -7.26 -4.07
C GLY A 105 9.47 -8.38 -4.84
N ARG A 106 9.67 -9.60 -4.37
CA ARG A 106 8.92 -10.76 -4.86
C ARG A 106 7.45 -10.61 -4.52
N THR A 107 6.59 -11.08 -5.40
CA THR A 107 5.13 -11.06 -5.24
C THR A 107 4.59 -12.47 -5.20
N GLY A 108 3.44 -12.63 -4.57
CA GLY A 108 2.72 -13.88 -4.57
C GLY A 108 1.99 -14.15 -5.89
N ARG A 109 1.61 -15.40 -6.07
CA ARG A 109 0.98 -15.91 -7.28
C ARG A 109 -0.36 -15.25 -7.63
N ASP A 110 -1.11 -14.82 -6.62
CA ASP A 110 -2.46 -14.26 -6.80
C ASP A 110 -2.49 -12.79 -7.24
N GLY A 111 -1.32 -12.16 -7.38
CA GLY A 111 -1.20 -10.76 -7.81
C GLY A 111 -1.80 -10.46 -9.18
N CYS A 112 -1.96 -11.46 -10.01
CA CYS A 112 -2.55 -11.32 -11.34
C CYS A 112 -4.06 -11.05 -11.31
N GLY A 113 -4.76 -11.43 -10.25
CA GLY A 113 -6.21 -11.25 -10.08
C GLY A 113 -6.63 -9.95 -9.39
N GLY A 114 -5.68 -9.10 -8.98
CA GLY A 114 -5.96 -7.90 -8.21
C GLY A 114 -6.36 -8.17 -6.76
N ALA A 115 -6.83 -7.13 -6.06
CA ALA A 115 -7.23 -7.20 -4.65
C ALA A 115 -8.63 -7.83 -4.46
N THR A 116 -8.93 -8.92 -5.15
CA THR A 116 -10.25 -9.56 -5.10
C THR A 116 -10.61 -10.12 -3.73
N GLY A 117 -9.62 -10.50 -2.93
CA GLY A 117 -9.83 -10.98 -1.57
C GLY A 117 -10.50 -9.96 -0.66
N SER A 118 -10.23 -8.66 -0.83
CA SER A 118 -10.83 -7.61 -0.01
C SER A 118 -12.32 -7.39 -0.26
N SER A 119 -12.83 -7.85 -1.41
CA SER A 119 -14.23 -7.69 -1.83
C SER A 119 -15.09 -8.92 -1.55
N LYS A 120 -14.51 -9.99 -1.03
CA LYS A 120 -15.23 -11.24 -0.69
C LYS A 120 -15.54 -11.31 0.79
N ALA A 121 -16.62 -12.03 1.12
CA ALA A 121 -16.88 -12.41 2.50
C ALA A 121 -15.77 -13.35 3.00
N HIS A 122 -15.18 -13.04 4.14
CA HIS A 122 -14.13 -13.87 4.75
C HIS A 122 -14.74 -14.87 5.72
N GLY A 123 -14.36 -16.13 5.57
CA GLY A 123 -14.73 -17.25 6.44
C GLY A 123 -13.49 -18.07 6.83
N LEU A 124 -13.69 -19.23 7.44
CA LEU A 124 -12.59 -20.09 7.91
C LEU A 124 -11.65 -20.55 6.78
N HIS A 125 -12.17 -20.75 5.58
CA HIS A 125 -11.36 -21.15 4.41
C HIS A 125 -10.70 -19.97 3.66
N SER A 126 -10.85 -18.75 4.15
CA SER A 126 -10.25 -17.58 3.46
C SER A 126 -8.72 -17.59 3.47
N LEU A 127 -8.09 -18.24 4.45
CA LEU A 127 -6.64 -18.42 4.50
C LEU A 127 -6.12 -19.33 3.38
N GLU A 128 -6.93 -20.29 2.95
CA GLU A 128 -6.58 -21.24 1.88
C GLU A 128 -6.84 -20.64 0.50
N THR A 129 -7.89 -19.84 0.37
CA THR A 129 -8.37 -19.30 -0.92
C THR A 129 -7.88 -17.87 -1.21
N CYS A 130 -7.57 -17.11 -0.18
CA CYS A 130 -7.03 -15.76 -0.29
C CYS A 130 -5.60 -15.76 0.25
N GLY A 131 -4.66 -16.25 -0.53
CA GLY A 131 -3.26 -16.32 -0.12
C GLY A 131 -2.74 -14.95 0.33
N ALA A 132 -2.25 -14.88 1.56
CA ALA A 132 -1.68 -13.66 2.16
C ALA A 132 -0.48 -13.10 1.37
N GLU A 133 -0.06 -13.77 0.34
CA GLU A 133 1.14 -13.47 -0.43
C GLU A 133 0.95 -12.40 -1.50
N VAL A 134 -0.30 -12.14 -1.86
CA VAL A 134 -0.66 -11.23 -2.95
C VAL A 134 -0.22 -9.80 -2.69
N GLN A 135 -0.22 -9.38 -1.44
CA GLN A 135 0.11 -8.02 -1.03
C GLN A 135 1.11 -8.00 0.13
N LYS A 136 2.07 -8.89 0.15
CA LYS A 136 3.18 -8.74 1.08
C LYS A 136 3.89 -7.43 0.79
N GLY A 137 3.44 -6.38 1.47
CA GLY A 137 4.15 -5.12 1.49
C GLY A 137 5.58 -5.38 1.96
N ASN A 138 6.54 -4.98 1.15
CA ASN A 138 7.93 -4.98 1.56
C ASN A 138 8.32 -3.54 1.88
N ALA A 139 7.96 -3.08 3.07
CA ALA A 139 8.20 -1.72 3.51
C ALA A 139 9.67 -1.28 3.39
N PRO A 140 10.67 -2.11 3.68
CA PRO A 140 12.07 -1.76 3.43
C PRO A 140 12.39 -1.50 1.95
N VAL A 141 11.82 -2.26 1.03
CA VAL A 141 11.99 -2.03 -0.41
C VAL A 141 11.26 -0.75 -0.83
N GLU A 142 10.05 -0.54 -0.36
CA GLU A 142 9.30 0.71 -0.60
C GLU A 142 10.06 1.94 -0.09
N ARG A 143 10.70 1.83 1.06
CA ARG A 143 11.60 2.88 1.58
C ARG A 143 12.76 3.17 0.63
N LYS A 144 13.40 2.15 0.08
CA LYS A 144 14.48 2.33 -0.90
C LYS A 144 13.98 3.03 -2.16
N LEU A 145 12.82 2.64 -2.67
CA LEU A 145 12.20 3.29 -3.83
C LEU A 145 11.86 4.75 -3.56
N GLN A 146 11.29 5.08 -2.40
CA GLN A 146 11.06 6.46 -2.01
C GLN A 146 12.36 7.29 -2.01
N ARG A 147 13.43 6.73 -1.47
CA ARG A 147 14.75 7.40 -1.46
C ARG A 147 15.31 7.59 -2.87
N LEU A 148 15.11 6.62 -3.75
CA LEU A 148 15.51 6.73 -5.16
C LEU A 148 14.77 7.90 -5.83
N PHE A 149 13.46 7.96 -5.68
CA PHE A 149 12.65 9.01 -6.32
C PHE A 149 12.78 10.40 -5.67
N ARG A 150 13.47 10.52 -4.55
CA ARG A 150 13.89 11.83 -4.02
C ARG A 150 15.11 12.41 -4.74
N ARG A 151 15.84 11.60 -5.50
CA ARG A 151 17.00 12.03 -6.24
C ARG A 151 16.57 12.61 -7.58
N GLY A 152 16.88 13.89 -7.80
CA GLY A 152 16.49 14.57 -9.03
C GLY A 152 17.16 14.00 -10.28
N ASP A 153 18.42 13.53 -10.15
CA ASP A 153 19.12 12.84 -11.22
C ASP A 153 18.40 11.57 -11.68
N ALA A 154 18.02 10.71 -10.72
CA ALA A 154 17.26 9.49 -11.01
C ALA A 154 15.89 9.80 -11.65
N CYS A 155 15.19 10.80 -11.14
CA CYS A 155 13.87 11.18 -11.67
C CYS A 155 13.94 11.65 -13.12
N ARG A 156 14.99 12.38 -13.49
CA ARG A 156 15.14 12.91 -14.86
C ARG A 156 15.51 11.84 -15.89
N LEU A 157 16.17 10.77 -15.47
CA LEU A 157 16.48 9.63 -16.35
C LEU A 157 15.27 8.75 -16.66
N ILE A 158 14.21 8.86 -15.86
CA ILE A 158 13.04 8.01 -15.98
C ILE A 158 11.97 8.72 -16.80
N LYS A 159 11.71 8.28 -18.02
CA LYS A 159 10.66 8.82 -18.87
C LYS A 159 9.26 8.53 -18.32
N ARG A 160 9.00 7.30 -17.93
CA ARG A 160 7.72 6.87 -17.39
C ARG A 160 7.89 5.87 -16.26
N CYS A 161 7.17 6.09 -15.18
CA CYS A 161 7.06 5.15 -14.07
C CYS A 161 5.60 4.73 -13.94
N SER A 162 5.35 3.44 -13.84
CA SER A 162 4.03 2.90 -13.51
C SER A 162 4.18 2.02 -12.28
N LEU A 163 3.48 2.38 -11.22
CA LEU A 163 3.32 1.53 -10.05
C LEU A 163 1.98 0.82 -10.22
N ARG A 164 2.02 -0.45 -10.47
CA ARG A 164 0.80 -1.25 -10.43
C ARG A 164 0.63 -1.81 -9.03
N SER A 165 -0.27 -1.22 -8.29
CA SER A 165 -0.75 -1.75 -7.01
C SER A 165 -1.85 -2.79 -7.21
N MET A 166 -1.89 -3.47 -8.33
CA MET A 166 -2.78 -4.59 -8.54
C MET A 166 -2.28 -5.76 -7.70
N GLY A 167 -2.53 -5.62 -6.41
CA GLY A 167 -2.49 -6.73 -5.48
C GLY A 167 -1.16 -7.40 -5.23
N ALA A 168 -0.02 -7.03 -5.78
CA ALA A 168 1.22 -7.68 -5.38
C ALA A 168 2.51 -7.18 -6.00
N LEU A 169 2.50 -6.38 -7.00
CA LEU A 169 3.72 -5.93 -7.63
C LEU A 169 3.85 -4.42 -7.52
N PRO A 170 4.84 -3.89 -6.82
CA PRO A 170 5.45 -2.67 -7.27
C PRO A 170 6.23 -3.00 -8.55
N LEU A 171 5.53 -3.22 -9.65
CA LEU A 171 6.07 -3.18 -10.98
C LEU A 171 6.29 -1.72 -11.32
N SER A 172 7.43 -1.18 -10.94
CA SER A 172 7.93 0.05 -11.52
C SER A 172 8.52 -0.32 -12.87
N LEU A 173 7.75 -0.17 -13.94
CA LEU A 173 8.31 -0.09 -15.27
C LEU A 173 9.03 1.26 -15.36
N ILE A 174 10.31 1.26 -15.14
CA ILE A 174 11.16 2.43 -15.29
C ILE A 174 11.74 2.35 -16.71
N HIS A 175 11.37 3.29 -17.54
CA HIS A 175 11.99 3.47 -18.85
C HIS A 175 13.15 4.45 -18.67
N ILE A 176 14.36 4.00 -18.87
CA ILE A 176 15.56 4.82 -18.85
C ILE A 176 16.04 4.95 -20.29
N SER A 177 16.22 6.18 -20.78
CA SER A 177 16.95 6.40 -22.01
C SER A 177 18.44 6.16 -21.76
N GLU A 178 19.12 5.45 -22.65
CA GLU A 178 20.58 5.40 -22.60
C GLU A 178 21.12 6.83 -22.76
N PRO A 179 22.14 7.21 -21.99
CA PRO A 179 22.85 8.46 -22.25
C PRO A 179 23.54 8.34 -23.61
N THR A 180 23.17 9.23 -24.52
CA THR A 180 23.89 9.45 -25.80
C THR A 180 25.22 10.08 -25.55
#